data_f4a7f0c21ffc6caac643699b4cf08e8c
#
_entry.id   f4a7f0c21ffc6caac643699b4cf08e8c
#
_cell.length_a   1.000
_cell.length_b   1.000
_cell.length_c   1.000
_cell.angle_alpha   90.00
_cell.angle_beta   90.00
_cell.angle_gamma   90.00
#
_symmetry.space_group_name_H-M   'P 1'
#
loop_
_entity.id
_entity.type
_entity.pdbx_description
1 polymer ?
#
loop_
_entity_poly.entity_id
_entity_poly.type
_entity_poly.pdbx_seq_one_letter_code
_entity_poly.pdbx_strand_id
1 'polypeptide(L)'
;MENSTQSVDLIKGNFTPSEASDLLIAFFEHKINFHKLERLSVYAVHPDGDTEEPSERINELEYDKNIVKDFISLARRDGKNLKINSSIVLVIED
;
A
#
# COMPACT_ATOMS: atom_id res chain seq x y z
N MET A 1 -24.56 -12.14 -12.93
CA MET A 1 -24.21 -12.62 -11.60
C MET A 1 -24.11 -11.45 -10.66
N GLU A 2 -25.04 -11.37 -9.76
CA GLU A 2 -25.11 -10.22 -8.87
C GLU A 2 -24.08 -10.26 -7.79
N ASN A 3 -23.30 -11.08 -7.47
CA ASN A 3 -22.31 -11.03 -6.40
C ASN A 3 -20.88 -11.23 -6.88
N SER A 4 -20.62 -10.78 -8.11
CA SER A 4 -19.27 -10.88 -8.67
C SER A 4 -18.34 -9.78 -8.17
N THR A 5 -18.87 -8.77 -7.50
CA THR A 5 -18.08 -7.65 -6.99
C THR A 5 -18.44 -7.41 -5.53
N GLN A 6 -17.42 -7.20 -4.71
CA GLN A 6 -17.60 -6.90 -3.30
C GLN A 6 -16.74 -5.71 -2.93
N SER A 7 -17.27 -4.81 -2.14
CA SER A 7 -16.53 -3.65 -1.65
C SER A 7 -16.65 -3.56 -0.13
N VAL A 8 -15.54 -3.31 0.53
CA VAL A 8 -15.51 -3.12 1.99
C VAL A 8 -14.64 -1.93 2.35
N ASP A 9 -15.01 -1.24 3.42
CA ASP A 9 -14.16 -0.19 3.97
C ASP A 9 -13.04 -0.84 4.78
N LEU A 10 -11.80 -0.53 4.43
CA LEU A 10 -10.65 -1.07 5.14
C LEU A 10 -10.23 -0.17 6.29
N ILE A 11 -10.16 1.12 6.02
CA ILE A 11 -9.79 2.11 7.02
C ILE A 11 -10.82 3.22 6.96
N LYS A 12 -11.33 3.64 8.11
CA LYS A 12 -12.30 4.72 8.15
C LYS A 12 -12.27 5.36 9.52
N GLY A 13 -11.87 6.62 9.58
CA GLY A 13 -11.88 7.34 10.85
C GLY A 13 -10.84 8.45 10.92
N ASN A 14 -10.68 8.96 12.12
CA ASN A 14 -9.71 10.00 12.44
C ASN A 14 -8.59 9.38 13.26
N PHE A 15 -7.36 9.78 12.94
CA PHE A 15 -6.17 9.20 13.54
C PHE A 15 -5.19 10.29 13.93
N THR A 16 -4.46 10.08 15.02
CA THR A 16 -3.32 10.93 15.33
C THR A 16 -2.21 10.68 14.31
N PRO A 17 -1.27 11.62 14.14
CA PRO A 17 -0.13 11.37 13.25
C PRO A 17 0.61 10.07 13.55
N SER A 18 0.79 9.73 14.82
CA SER A 18 1.46 8.49 15.20
C SER A 18 0.66 7.25 14.81
N GLU A 19 -0.65 7.27 15.05
CA GLU A 19 -1.52 6.18 14.64
C GLU A 19 -1.55 6.04 13.12
N ALA A 20 -1.65 7.16 12.40
CA ALA A 20 -1.67 7.15 10.95
C ALA A 20 -0.36 6.59 10.39
N SER A 21 0.77 6.99 10.99
CA SER A 21 2.08 6.48 10.58
C SER A 21 2.17 4.97 10.78
N ASP A 22 1.81 4.49 11.97
CA ASP A 22 1.87 3.05 12.28
C ASP A 22 1.01 2.25 11.30
N LEU A 23 -0.19 2.74 11.00
CA LEU A 23 -1.13 2.04 10.15
C LEU A 23 -0.72 2.07 8.68
N LEU A 24 -0.45 3.26 8.16
CA LEU A 24 -0.22 3.43 6.72
C LEU A 24 1.17 2.98 6.29
N ILE A 25 2.18 3.27 7.08
CA ILE A 25 3.54 2.84 6.73
C ILE A 25 3.64 1.31 6.77
N ALA A 26 2.95 0.66 7.73
CA ALA A 26 2.90 -0.79 7.78
C ALA A 26 2.26 -1.38 6.51
N PHE A 27 1.20 -0.76 5.99
CA PHE A 27 0.58 -1.18 4.73
C PHE A 27 1.55 -1.10 3.57
N PHE A 28 2.26 0.04 3.44
CA PHE A 28 3.24 0.20 2.36
C PHE A 28 4.37 -0.82 2.49
N GLU A 29 4.90 -1.01 3.70
CA GLU A 29 5.98 -1.97 3.93
C GLU A 29 5.53 -3.39 3.58
N HIS A 30 4.32 -3.77 3.97
CA HIS A 30 3.78 -5.08 3.68
C HIS A 30 3.64 -5.28 2.16
N LYS A 31 3.12 -4.29 1.46
CA LYS A 31 2.90 -4.37 0.02
C LYS A 31 4.23 -4.39 -0.74
N ILE A 32 5.18 -3.59 -0.30
CA ILE A 32 6.52 -3.56 -0.87
C ILE A 32 7.18 -4.93 -0.71
N ASN A 33 7.10 -5.53 0.48
CA ASN A 33 7.65 -6.85 0.74
C ASN A 33 7.00 -7.93 -0.15
N PHE A 34 5.70 -7.82 -0.36
CA PHE A 34 5.00 -8.74 -1.25
C PHE A 34 5.62 -8.73 -2.65
N HIS A 35 5.88 -7.54 -3.20
CA HIS A 35 6.46 -7.42 -4.54
C HIS A 35 7.94 -7.81 -4.56
N LYS A 36 8.66 -7.59 -3.45
CA LYS A 36 10.04 -8.06 -3.35
C LYS A 36 10.12 -9.58 -3.38
N LEU A 37 9.20 -10.25 -2.69
CA LEU A 37 9.13 -11.71 -2.73
C LEU A 37 8.72 -12.22 -4.10
N GLU A 38 7.79 -11.52 -4.76
CA GLU A 38 7.40 -11.83 -6.12
C GLU A 38 8.59 -11.74 -7.07
N ARG A 39 9.36 -10.65 -6.97
CA ARG A 39 10.55 -10.45 -7.78
C ARG A 39 11.59 -11.54 -7.55
N LEU A 40 11.81 -11.89 -6.29
CA LEU A 40 12.75 -12.93 -5.92
C LEU A 40 12.31 -14.29 -6.45
N SER A 41 11.02 -14.60 -6.41
CA SER A 41 10.46 -15.84 -6.92
C SER A 41 10.69 -15.98 -8.43
N VAL A 42 10.43 -14.89 -9.18
CA VAL A 42 10.69 -14.89 -10.64
C VAL A 42 12.16 -15.13 -10.91
N TYR A 43 13.04 -14.44 -10.20
CA TYR A 43 14.48 -14.55 -10.38
C TYR A 43 14.98 -15.96 -10.06
N ALA A 44 14.44 -16.59 -9.02
CA ALA A 44 14.87 -17.94 -8.59
C ALA A 44 14.50 -19.01 -9.62
N VAL A 45 13.34 -18.88 -10.27
CA VAL A 45 12.86 -19.85 -11.24
C VAL A 45 13.41 -19.55 -12.63
N HIS A 46 13.50 -18.29 -12.98
CA HIS A 46 13.98 -17.81 -14.28
C HIS A 46 15.00 -16.71 -14.07
N PRO A 47 16.30 -17.05 -13.86
CA PRO A 47 17.31 -16.01 -13.60
C PRO A 47 17.37 -14.93 -14.65
N ASP A 48 17.01 -15.26 -15.91
CA ASP A 48 16.93 -14.30 -16.99
C ASP A 48 15.53 -13.74 -17.19
N GLY A 49 14.61 -14.04 -16.26
CA GLY A 49 13.22 -13.61 -16.34
C GLY A 49 13.07 -12.12 -16.13
N ASP A 50 11.96 -11.59 -16.63
CA ASP A 50 11.65 -10.18 -16.53
C ASP A 50 11.11 -9.86 -15.14
N THR A 51 11.87 -9.04 -14.38
CA THR A 51 11.48 -8.57 -13.06
C THR A 51 11.10 -7.08 -13.10
N GLU A 52 10.88 -6.53 -14.29
CA GLU A 52 10.61 -5.10 -14.45
C GLU A 52 9.31 -4.68 -13.76
N GLU A 53 8.23 -5.46 -13.96
CA GLU A 53 6.93 -5.12 -13.38
C GLU A 53 6.95 -5.06 -11.85
N PRO A 54 7.43 -6.09 -11.13
CA PRO A 54 7.50 -5.97 -9.67
C PRO A 54 8.47 -4.87 -9.21
N SER A 55 9.54 -4.61 -9.95
CA SER A 55 10.47 -3.54 -9.60
C SER A 55 9.83 -2.16 -9.75
N GLU A 56 9.07 -1.95 -10.82
CA GLU A 56 8.33 -0.70 -11.02
C GLU A 56 7.30 -0.51 -9.92
N ARG A 57 6.61 -1.57 -9.54
CA ARG A 57 5.60 -1.50 -8.49
C ARG A 57 6.20 -1.15 -7.14
N ILE A 58 7.37 -1.71 -6.83
CA ILE A 58 8.12 -1.36 -5.61
C ILE A 58 8.47 0.13 -5.62
N ASN A 59 8.96 0.63 -6.74
CA ASN A 59 9.34 2.04 -6.86
C ASN A 59 8.14 2.97 -6.68
N GLU A 60 7.00 2.63 -7.28
CA GLU A 60 5.77 3.40 -7.10
C GLU A 60 5.34 3.44 -5.63
N LEU A 61 5.38 2.30 -4.96
CA LEU A 61 4.98 2.20 -3.56
C LEU A 61 5.94 2.96 -2.64
N GLU A 62 7.24 2.91 -2.92
CA GLU A 62 8.23 3.69 -2.16
C GLU A 62 7.97 5.18 -2.33
N TYR A 63 7.67 5.62 -3.54
CA TYR A 63 7.35 7.02 -3.83
C TYR A 63 6.11 7.45 -3.06
N ASP A 64 5.03 6.65 -3.14
CA ASP A 64 3.78 6.95 -2.45
C ASP A 64 3.95 6.93 -0.93
N LYS A 65 4.74 6.00 -0.42
CA LYS A 65 5.05 5.92 1.01
C LYS A 65 5.68 7.23 1.48
N ASN A 66 6.62 7.76 0.72
CA ASN A 66 7.27 9.01 1.08
C ASN A 66 6.33 10.19 1.06
N ILE A 67 5.40 10.24 0.10
CA ILE A 67 4.35 11.26 0.05
C ILE A 67 3.51 11.21 1.33
N VAL A 68 3.11 10.00 1.73
CA VAL A 68 2.29 9.81 2.94
C VAL A 68 3.08 10.22 4.19
N LYS A 69 4.35 9.84 4.28
CA LYS A 69 5.19 10.22 5.42
C LYS A 69 5.31 11.73 5.55
N ASP A 70 5.51 12.41 4.45
CA ASP A 70 5.64 13.87 4.45
C ASP A 70 4.34 14.55 4.88
N PHE A 71 3.22 14.03 4.41
CA PHE A 71 1.92 14.57 4.77
C PHE A 71 1.60 14.35 6.24
N ILE A 72 1.93 13.19 6.78
CA ILE A 72 1.77 12.90 8.21
C ILE A 72 2.65 13.84 9.04
N SER A 73 3.88 14.09 8.60
CA SER A 73 4.78 15.02 9.28
C SER A 73 4.20 16.44 9.30
N LEU A 74 3.55 16.85 8.23
CA LEU A 74 2.88 18.14 8.17
C LEU A 74 1.76 18.23 9.22
N ALA A 75 0.93 17.20 9.32
CA ALA A 75 -0.13 17.15 10.33
C ALA A 75 0.44 17.20 11.74
N ARG A 76 1.54 16.46 11.99
CA ARG A 76 2.19 16.47 13.30
C ARG A 76 2.72 17.85 13.65
N ARG A 77 3.35 18.51 12.68
CA ARG A 77 3.86 19.88 12.87
C ARG A 77 2.74 20.85 13.25
N ASP A 78 1.59 20.70 12.61
CA ASP A 78 0.45 21.60 12.80
C ASP A 78 -0.42 21.19 13.99
N GLY A 79 -0.09 20.11 14.69
CA GLY A 79 -0.84 19.64 15.84
C GLY A 79 -2.24 19.14 15.47
N LYS A 80 -2.38 18.55 14.29
CA LYS A 80 -3.67 18.12 13.77
C LYS A 80 -3.73 16.63 13.54
N ASN A 81 -4.94 16.09 13.53
CA ASN A 81 -5.19 14.68 13.21
C ASN A 81 -5.44 14.52 11.73
N LEU A 82 -5.43 13.27 11.29
CA LEU A 82 -5.71 12.94 9.88
C LEU A 82 -6.98 12.12 9.80
N LYS A 83 -7.79 12.40 8.80
CA LYS A 83 -8.91 11.56 8.44
C LYS A 83 -8.45 10.63 7.35
N ILE A 84 -8.64 9.33 7.55
CA ILE A 84 -8.22 8.32 6.57
C ILE A 84 -9.44 7.53 6.13
N ASN A 85 -9.61 7.44 4.83
CA ASN A 85 -10.65 6.60 4.23
C ASN A 85 -9.99 5.74 3.17
N SER A 86 -10.19 4.44 3.27
CA SER A 86 -9.66 3.49 2.31
C SER A 86 -10.64 2.34 2.14
N SER A 87 -10.80 1.87 0.92
CA SER A 87 -11.69 0.76 0.64
C SER A 87 -11.00 -0.27 -0.23
N ILE A 88 -11.51 -1.49 -0.17
CA ILE A 88 -11.06 -2.57 -1.04
C ILE A 88 -12.23 -2.99 -1.91
N VAL A 89 -11.98 -3.11 -3.20
CA VAL A 89 -12.94 -3.64 -4.15
C VAL A 89 -12.39 -4.96 -4.67
N LEU A 90 -13.19 -6.00 -4.53
CA LEU A 90 -12.84 -7.35 -4.99
C LEU A 90 -13.77 -7.72 -6.12
N VAL A 91 -13.21 -8.24 -7.19
CA VAL A 91 -13.98 -8.67 -8.35
C VAL A 91 -13.59 -10.12 -8.64
N ILE A 92 -14.60 -10.97 -8.81
CA ILE A 92 -14.36 -12.35 -9.21
C ILE A 92 -14.12 -12.36 -10.72
N GLU A 93 -12.97 -12.89 -11.10
CA GLU A 93 -12.60 -12.99 -12.51
C GLU A 93 -12.51 -14.46 -12.92
N ASP A 94 -12.81 -14.73 -14.17
CA ASP A 94 -12.72 -16.08 -14.72
C ASP A 94 -11.28 -16.48 -14.98
#